data_b0f8800e6a87201ae4c26b18c43f9943
#
_entry.id   b0f8800e6a87201ae4c26b18c43f9943
#
_cell.length_a   1.000
_cell.length_b   1.000
_cell.length_c   1.000
_cell.angle_alpha   90.00
_cell.angle_beta   90.00
_cell.angle_gamma   90.00
#
_symmetry.space_group_name_H-M   'P 1'
#
loop_
_entity.id
_entity.type
_entity.pdbx_description
1 polymer ?
#
loop_
_entity_poly.entity_id
_entity_poly.type
_entity_poly.pdbx_seq_one_letter_code
_entity_poly.pdbx_strand_id
1 'polypeptide(L)'
;MEIITDEAELRAAGFRWLAQDNTLALSCAPLESLGFTNAFSTRLGGVSPMPQDALNLAGFDDDAAENIYENRRRFLNLFEGEWRLASCWQKHSADVRLVKDIDDTRQPEKSLGETIYCDALTTRTPRILLGVKTADCVPVIIADARTRACAAVHAGWRGTLATIVARTLEQMAAEFGTEAADATAAIGPAARGCCYEVGHEVINAFREKFDNADDLFKATREGHALVDLQRANREQLITLGLTPERIYTAPLCTMCRTDLFFSYRREKRTHGRTGRLLSVIGKIK
;
A
#
# COMPACT_ATOMS: atom_id res chain seq x y z
N MET A 1 -6.34 3.33 25.57
CA MET A 1 -6.28 4.25 24.39
C MET A 1 -7.45 3.87 23.52
N GLU A 2 -8.52 4.66 23.52
CA GLU A 2 -9.66 4.42 22.64
C GLU A 2 -9.22 4.70 21.20
N ILE A 3 -9.05 3.65 20.41
CA ILE A 3 -8.85 3.76 18.96
C ILE A 3 -10.26 4.01 18.38
N ILE A 4 -10.73 5.25 18.50
CA ILE A 4 -12.03 5.66 17.95
C ILE A 4 -11.83 5.91 16.46
N THR A 5 -11.73 4.85 15.73
CA THR A 5 -12.23 4.82 14.36
C THR A 5 -13.50 4.02 14.43
N ASP A 6 -14.56 4.53 13.87
CA ASP A 6 -15.84 3.85 13.87
C ASP A 6 -15.65 2.44 13.29
N GLU A 7 -15.56 1.43 14.16
CA GLU A 7 -15.38 0.03 13.75
C GLU A 7 -16.50 -0.42 12.80
N ALA A 8 -17.68 0.20 12.91
CA ALA A 8 -18.80 -0.07 12.03
C ALA A 8 -18.51 0.41 10.61
N GLU A 9 -17.91 1.59 10.44
CA GLU A 9 -17.49 2.11 9.13
C GLU A 9 -16.40 1.22 8.50
N LEU A 10 -15.41 0.80 9.29
CA LEU A 10 -14.36 -0.12 8.82
C LEU A 10 -14.94 -1.45 8.37
N ARG A 11 -15.84 -2.06 9.16
CA ARG A 11 -16.48 -3.33 8.82
C ARG A 11 -17.35 -3.20 7.57
N ALA A 12 -18.10 -2.11 7.44
CA ALA A 12 -18.90 -1.83 6.26
C ALA A 12 -18.04 -1.69 5.00
N ALA A 13 -16.82 -1.16 5.14
CA ALA A 13 -15.84 -1.06 4.08
C ALA A 13 -15.04 -2.36 3.82
N GLY A 14 -15.30 -3.44 4.59
CA GLY A 14 -14.64 -4.74 4.46
C GLY A 14 -13.33 -4.86 5.23
N PHE A 15 -13.05 -3.98 6.19
CA PHE A 15 -11.81 -3.99 6.97
C PHE A 15 -12.03 -4.33 8.44
N ARG A 16 -10.98 -4.83 9.07
CA ARG A 16 -10.91 -5.07 10.51
C ARG A 16 -9.51 -4.79 11.05
N TRP A 17 -9.43 -4.50 12.34
CA TRP A 17 -8.13 -4.39 13.01
C TRP A 17 -7.53 -5.77 13.29
N LEU A 18 -6.22 -5.87 13.07
CA LEU A 18 -5.35 -6.93 13.57
C LEU A 18 -4.50 -6.33 14.68
N ALA A 19 -4.47 -6.97 15.85
CA ALA A 19 -3.67 -6.51 16.97
C ALA A 19 -2.97 -7.69 17.62
N GLN A 20 -1.68 -7.53 17.92
CA GLN A 20 -0.90 -8.45 18.74
C GLN A 20 0.11 -7.64 19.52
N ASP A 21 0.19 -7.88 20.85
CA ASP A 21 0.94 -7.04 21.76
C ASP A 21 0.55 -5.56 21.59
N ASN A 22 1.49 -4.68 21.29
CA ASN A 22 1.23 -3.26 20.99
C ASN A 22 1.19 -2.94 19.49
N THR A 23 1.36 -3.94 18.63
CA THR A 23 1.36 -3.76 17.18
C THR A 23 -0.05 -3.80 16.63
N LEU A 24 -0.39 -2.81 15.81
CA LEU A 24 -1.71 -2.67 15.19
C LEU A 24 -1.59 -2.55 13.67
N ALA A 25 -2.46 -3.26 12.94
CA ALA A 25 -2.58 -3.16 11.51
C ALA A 25 -4.05 -3.29 11.07
N LEU A 26 -4.36 -2.84 9.86
CA LEU A 26 -5.67 -2.99 9.23
C LEU A 26 -5.61 -4.15 8.24
N SER A 27 -6.59 -5.05 8.26
CA SER A 27 -6.73 -6.14 7.28
C SER A 27 -8.02 -6.03 6.50
N CYS A 28 -7.99 -6.46 5.24
CA CYS A 28 -9.17 -6.62 4.39
C CYS A 28 -9.73 -8.04 4.58
N ALA A 29 -10.85 -8.17 5.29
CA ALA A 29 -11.46 -9.45 5.63
C ALA A 29 -11.91 -10.27 4.39
N PRO A 30 -12.44 -9.67 3.30
CA PRO A 30 -12.73 -10.42 2.08
C PRO A 30 -11.51 -11.10 1.46
N LEU A 31 -10.33 -10.47 1.47
CA LEU A 31 -9.10 -11.11 0.99
C LEU A 31 -8.66 -12.27 1.90
N GLU A 32 -8.84 -12.16 3.22
CA GLU A 32 -8.60 -13.27 4.15
C GLU A 32 -9.53 -14.45 3.85
N SER A 33 -10.81 -14.18 3.57
CA SER A 33 -11.81 -15.22 3.20
C SER A 33 -11.43 -15.94 1.91
N LEU A 34 -10.68 -15.31 1.03
CA LEU A 34 -10.11 -15.92 -0.19
C LEU A 34 -8.81 -16.69 0.09
N GLY A 35 -8.34 -16.74 1.33
CA GLY A 35 -7.12 -17.43 1.76
C GLY A 35 -5.83 -16.66 1.52
N PHE A 36 -5.90 -15.31 1.51
CA PHE A 36 -4.74 -14.45 1.43
C PHE A 36 -4.50 -13.72 2.75
N THR A 37 -3.31 -13.90 3.31
CA THR A 37 -2.82 -13.07 4.40
C THR A 37 -2.54 -11.67 3.88
N ASN A 38 -3.09 -10.65 4.54
CA ASN A 38 -2.92 -9.27 4.11
C ASN A 38 -2.96 -8.30 5.30
N ALA A 39 -2.24 -7.20 5.19
CA ALA A 39 -2.35 -6.09 6.16
C ALA A 39 -1.79 -4.78 5.61
N PHE A 40 -2.31 -3.69 6.17
CA PHE A 40 -1.81 -2.33 6.08
C PHE A 40 -1.36 -1.91 7.49
N SER A 41 -0.06 -1.71 7.71
CA SER A 41 0.45 -1.38 9.04
C SER A 41 -0.02 -0.01 9.51
N THR A 42 -0.05 0.16 10.84
CA THR A 42 -0.03 1.47 11.46
C THR A 42 1.39 1.86 11.87
N ARG A 43 1.56 3.00 12.52
CA ARG A 43 2.82 3.42 13.16
C ARG A 43 3.00 2.91 14.58
N LEU A 44 2.02 2.20 15.14
CA LEU A 44 1.96 1.82 16.54
C LEU A 44 2.71 0.51 16.83
N GLY A 45 3.35 0.45 17.99
CA GLY A 45 3.94 -0.77 18.54
C GLY A 45 5.35 -1.09 18.07
N GLY A 46 6.09 -0.11 17.55
CA GLY A 46 7.49 -0.28 17.15
C GLY A 46 8.52 0.14 18.21
N VAL A 47 9.76 0.29 17.77
CA VAL A 47 10.91 0.73 18.57
C VAL A 47 11.64 1.93 17.98
N SER A 48 11.20 2.42 16.82
CA SER A 48 11.85 3.56 16.17
C SER A 48 11.60 4.87 16.89
N PRO A 49 12.60 5.78 16.97
CA PRO A 49 12.46 7.05 17.68
C PRO A 49 11.75 8.14 16.82
N MET A 50 10.75 7.75 16.01
CA MET A 50 10.05 8.68 15.10
C MET A 50 8.52 8.57 15.20
N PRO A 51 7.85 9.37 16.03
CA PRO A 51 8.42 10.28 17.02
C PRO A 51 8.89 9.57 18.29
N GLN A 52 8.26 8.44 18.68
CA GLN A 52 8.62 7.59 19.80
C GLN A 52 7.90 6.26 19.65
N ASP A 53 8.61 5.15 19.93
CA ASP A 53 8.09 3.79 19.92
C ASP A 53 7.30 3.44 18.63
N ALA A 54 7.77 3.99 17.50
CA ALA A 54 7.05 3.90 16.24
C ALA A 54 7.44 2.67 15.42
N LEU A 55 6.45 2.05 14.79
CA LEU A 55 6.60 0.89 13.89
C LEU A 55 7.03 1.39 12.50
N ASN A 56 8.25 1.92 12.41
CA ASN A 56 8.83 2.33 11.11
C ASN A 56 9.28 1.08 10.34
N LEU A 57 8.66 0.84 9.20
CA LEU A 57 8.93 -0.32 8.32
C LEU A 57 9.66 0.11 7.02
N ALA A 58 10.42 1.21 7.11
CA ALA A 58 11.24 1.75 6.02
C ALA A 58 12.37 0.82 5.57
N GLY A 59 13.19 1.29 4.65
CA GLY A 59 14.51 0.72 4.37
C GLY A 59 15.54 1.17 5.41
N PHE A 60 16.72 0.57 5.35
CA PHE A 60 17.82 0.81 6.30
C PHE A 60 18.45 2.20 6.20
N ASP A 61 18.04 3.02 5.23
CA ASP A 61 18.51 4.41 5.08
C ASP A 61 17.75 5.41 5.96
N ASP A 62 16.57 5.00 6.45
CA ASP A 62 15.66 5.90 7.17
C ASP A 62 15.74 5.73 8.70
N ASP A 63 16.33 4.61 9.19
CA ASP A 63 16.47 4.30 10.62
C ASP A 63 17.62 3.33 10.86
N ALA A 64 18.00 3.10 12.14
CA ALA A 64 18.96 2.07 12.51
C ALA A 64 18.48 0.68 12.10
N ALA A 65 19.39 -0.13 11.58
CA ALA A 65 19.05 -1.47 11.06
C ALA A 65 18.35 -2.34 12.12
N GLU A 66 18.82 -2.27 13.37
CA GLU A 66 18.27 -3.01 14.50
C GLU A 66 16.80 -2.66 14.74
N ASN A 67 16.44 -1.38 14.65
CA ASN A 67 15.05 -0.91 14.78
C ASN A 67 14.18 -1.46 13.64
N ILE A 68 14.68 -1.42 12.41
CA ILE A 68 13.96 -1.93 11.24
C ILE A 68 13.74 -3.45 11.34
N TYR A 69 14.76 -4.23 11.75
CA TYR A 69 14.62 -5.67 11.96
C TYR A 69 13.61 -6.00 13.05
N GLU A 70 13.67 -5.32 14.18
CA GLU A 70 12.73 -5.53 15.29
C GLU A 70 11.31 -5.13 14.90
N ASN A 71 11.12 -4.01 14.22
CA ASN A 71 9.81 -3.58 13.73
C ASN A 71 9.21 -4.58 12.72
N ARG A 72 10.02 -5.10 11.81
CA ARG A 72 9.59 -6.15 10.86
C ARG A 72 9.20 -7.42 11.59
N ARG A 73 10.00 -7.84 12.57
CA ARG A 73 9.68 -9.01 13.40
C ARG A 73 8.34 -8.83 14.11
N ARG A 74 8.08 -7.68 14.74
CA ARG A 74 6.80 -7.38 15.40
C ARG A 74 5.64 -7.39 14.42
N PHE A 75 5.82 -6.77 13.26
CA PHE A 75 4.78 -6.74 12.24
C PHE A 75 4.48 -8.13 11.67
N LEU A 76 5.49 -8.94 11.40
CA LEU A 76 5.31 -10.31 10.91
C LEU A 76 4.67 -11.24 11.95
N ASN A 77 4.84 -10.98 13.23
CA ASN A 77 4.19 -11.74 14.30
C ASN A 77 2.65 -11.57 14.32
N LEU A 78 2.10 -10.59 13.61
CA LEU A 78 0.63 -10.49 13.41
C LEU A 78 0.05 -11.66 12.62
N PHE A 79 0.88 -12.42 11.92
CA PHE A 79 0.45 -13.47 11.00
C PHE A 79 0.88 -14.85 11.50
N GLU A 80 0.00 -15.83 11.32
CA GLU A 80 0.31 -17.22 11.65
C GLU A 80 1.37 -17.81 10.71
N GLY A 81 2.33 -18.52 11.31
CA GLY A 81 3.39 -19.23 10.60
C GLY A 81 4.56 -18.35 10.17
N GLU A 82 5.51 -18.96 9.47
CA GLU A 82 6.71 -18.27 9.01
C GLU A 82 6.46 -17.61 7.64
N TRP A 83 6.86 -16.35 7.54
CA TRP A 83 6.74 -15.55 6.35
C TRP A 83 8.08 -14.93 5.96
N ARG A 84 8.29 -14.81 4.66
CA ARG A 84 9.41 -14.08 4.07
C ARG A 84 8.88 -12.83 3.37
N LEU A 85 9.41 -11.68 3.75
CA LEU A 85 9.00 -10.40 3.18
C LEU A 85 9.81 -10.09 1.92
N ALA A 86 9.11 -9.92 0.80
CA ALA A 86 9.65 -9.36 -0.43
C ALA A 86 9.24 -7.91 -0.56
N SER A 87 10.19 -7.01 -0.68
CA SER A 87 9.92 -5.60 -0.95
C SER A 87 10.95 -5.03 -1.94
N CYS A 88 10.68 -3.86 -2.49
CA CYS A 88 11.51 -3.20 -3.50
C CYS A 88 11.89 -1.78 -3.08
N TRP A 89 12.83 -1.19 -3.83
CA TRP A 89 13.11 0.23 -3.77
C TRP A 89 12.16 0.96 -4.72
N GLN A 90 11.20 1.69 -4.15
CA GLN A 90 10.16 2.38 -4.88
C GLN A 90 10.66 3.74 -5.39
N LYS A 91 10.40 4.03 -6.65
CA LYS A 91 10.85 5.26 -7.34
C LYS A 91 9.72 6.07 -7.96
N HIS A 92 8.47 5.75 -7.60
CA HIS A 92 7.24 6.35 -8.14
C HIS A 92 7.07 6.13 -9.66
N SER A 93 7.47 4.95 -10.12
CA SER A 93 7.29 4.49 -11.50
C SER A 93 5.99 3.69 -11.69
N ALA A 94 5.87 3.04 -12.84
CA ALA A 94 4.87 2.00 -13.09
C ALA A 94 5.54 0.64 -13.39
N ASP A 95 6.75 0.43 -12.88
CA ASP A 95 7.47 -0.82 -13.05
C ASP A 95 6.92 -1.88 -12.09
N VAL A 96 6.66 -3.05 -12.63
CA VAL A 96 6.14 -4.23 -11.90
C VAL A 96 7.18 -5.33 -11.94
N ARG A 97 7.42 -6.00 -10.81
CA ARG A 97 8.38 -7.11 -10.72
C ARG A 97 7.70 -8.41 -10.29
N LEU A 98 7.99 -9.47 -11.02
CA LEU A 98 7.62 -10.82 -10.65
C LEU A 98 8.59 -11.38 -9.61
N VAL A 99 8.07 -11.90 -8.50
CA VAL A 99 8.81 -12.61 -7.45
C VAL A 99 8.52 -14.09 -7.59
N LYS A 100 9.50 -14.86 -8.07
CA LYS A 100 9.37 -16.32 -8.31
C LYS A 100 9.90 -17.15 -7.16
N ASP A 101 10.95 -16.70 -6.50
CA ASP A 101 11.64 -17.43 -5.44
C ASP A 101 12.04 -16.49 -4.30
N ILE A 102 12.55 -17.09 -3.24
CA ILE A 102 12.97 -16.41 -2.03
C ILE A 102 14.21 -15.54 -2.25
N ASP A 103 15.10 -15.92 -3.17
CA ASP A 103 16.28 -15.13 -3.48
C ASP A 103 15.91 -13.80 -4.14
N ASP A 104 14.72 -13.73 -4.77
CA ASP A 104 14.12 -12.48 -5.25
C ASP A 104 13.66 -11.56 -4.09
N THR A 105 13.61 -12.07 -2.85
CA THR A 105 13.10 -11.35 -1.68
C THR A 105 14.17 -10.69 -0.83
N ARG A 106 15.43 -10.96 -1.13
CA ARG A 106 16.56 -10.34 -0.39
C ARG A 106 16.50 -8.84 -0.61
N GLN A 107 16.19 -8.10 0.47
CA GLN A 107 16.48 -6.69 0.49
C GLN A 107 18.01 -6.57 0.53
N PRO A 108 18.63 -5.90 -0.44
CA PRO A 108 20.04 -5.65 -0.33
C PRO A 108 20.28 -4.80 0.93
N GLU A 109 20.99 -5.33 1.88
CA GLU A 109 21.79 -4.49 2.75
C GLU A 109 22.63 -3.61 1.81
N LYS A 110 22.84 -2.36 2.14
CA LYS A 110 23.52 -1.32 1.33
C LYS A 110 24.77 -1.76 0.54
N SER A 111 25.27 -2.98 0.75
CA SER A 111 26.57 -3.45 0.27
C SER A 111 26.57 -4.76 -0.54
N LEU A 112 25.48 -5.47 -0.70
CA LEU A 112 25.53 -6.85 -1.21
C LEU A 112 24.37 -7.20 -2.16
N GLY A 113 24.32 -6.64 -3.38
CA GLY A 113 23.46 -7.14 -4.43
C GLY A 113 22.75 -6.07 -5.26
N GLU A 114 22.09 -6.49 -6.33
CA GLU A 114 21.30 -5.61 -7.19
C GLU A 114 20.05 -5.14 -6.45
N THR A 115 19.89 -3.83 -6.30
CA THR A 115 18.69 -3.24 -5.75
C THR A 115 17.55 -3.38 -6.75
N ILE A 116 16.45 -4.03 -6.36
CA ILE A 116 15.25 -4.14 -7.18
C ILE A 116 14.49 -2.80 -7.15
N TYR A 117 14.50 -2.09 -8.26
CA TYR A 117 13.75 -0.86 -8.43
C TYR A 117 12.41 -1.16 -9.12
N CYS A 118 11.32 -1.00 -8.40
CA CYS A 118 9.96 -1.08 -8.94
C CYS A 118 8.97 -0.47 -7.96
N ASP A 119 7.72 -0.36 -8.36
CA ASP A 119 6.64 0.16 -7.52
C ASP A 119 5.49 -0.84 -7.34
N ALA A 120 5.59 -2.01 -7.98
CA ALA A 120 4.68 -3.13 -7.73
C ALA A 120 5.41 -4.46 -7.80
N LEU A 121 4.91 -5.42 -7.02
CA LEU A 121 5.39 -6.79 -6.95
C LEU A 121 4.24 -7.76 -7.18
N THR A 122 4.48 -8.85 -7.92
CA THR A 122 3.52 -9.93 -8.15
C THR A 122 4.12 -11.29 -7.81
N THR A 123 3.31 -12.23 -7.30
CA THR A 123 3.74 -13.61 -7.05
C THR A 123 2.55 -14.57 -7.00
N ARG A 124 2.84 -15.86 -7.18
CA ARG A 124 1.97 -16.97 -6.74
C ARG A 124 2.70 -17.95 -5.83
N THR A 125 3.91 -17.61 -5.39
CA THR A 125 4.71 -18.45 -4.50
C THR A 125 4.18 -18.39 -3.07
N PRO A 126 3.95 -19.55 -2.42
CA PRO A 126 3.50 -19.58 -1.02
C PRO A 126 4.56 -19.02 -0.06
N ARG A 127 4.09 -18.55 1.10
CA ARG A 127 4.94 -18.09 2.20
C ARG A 127 5.82 -16.88 1.86
N ILE A 128 5.52 -16.17 0.78
CA ILE A 128 6.09 -14.86 0.47
C ILE A 128 5.01 -13.80 0.71
N LEU A 129 5.32 -12.83 1.55
CA LEU A 129 4.56 -11.59 1.69
C LEU A 129 5.19 -10.54 0.76
N LEU A 130 4.46 -10.13 -0.26
CA LEU A 130 4.82 -8.97 -1.06
C LEU A 130 4.52 -7.72 -0.25
N GLY A 131 5.44 -6.76 -0.21
CA GLY A 131 5.29 -5.56 0.59
C GLY A 131 5.67 -4.29 -0.15
N VAL A 132 4.80 -3.26 -0.06
CA VAL A 132 5.10 -1.90 -0.52
C VAL A 132 5.03 -0.92 0.63
N LYS A 133 5.94 0.05 0.62
CA LYS A 133 6.11 1.06 1.68
C LYS A 133 5.41 2.35 1.27
N THR A 134 4.68 2.95 2.20
CA THR A 134 3.97 4.22 1.97
C THR A 134 4.12 5.19 3.14
N ALA A 135 3.92 6.45 2.86
CA ALA A 135 3.58 7.53 3.78
C ALA A 135 2.87 8.57 2.90
N ASP A 136 1.54 8.50 2.85
CA ASP A 136 0.59 9.25 2.01
C ASP A 136 0.25 8.64 0.65
N CYS A 137 1.18 8.02 -0.09
CA CYS A 137 0.85 7.34 -1.35
C CYS A 137 -0.14 6.20 -1.13
N VAL A 138 -0.93 5.87 -2.16
CA VAL A 138 -1.96 4.82 -2.11
C VAL A 138 -1.33 3.45 -2.22
N PRO A 139 -1.46 2.57 -1.21
CA PRO A 139 -1.14 1.16 -1.36
C PRO A 139 -2.36 0.42 -1.93
N VAL A 140 -2.15 -0.41 -2.94
CA VAL A 140 -3.18 -1.32 -3.48
C VAL A 140 -2.66 -2.75 -3.40
N ILE A 141 -3.46 -3.65 -2.87
CA ILE A 141 -3.18 -5.09 -2.88
C ILE A 141 -4.25 -5.79 -3.71
N ILE A 142 -3.83 -6.75 -4.53
CA ILE A 142 -4.71 -7.47 -5.46
C ILE A 142 -4.51 -8.97 -5.25
N ALA A 143 -5.59 -9.74 -5.28
CA ALA A 143 -5.58 -11.19 -5.20
C ALA A 143 -6.50 -11.81 -6.25
N ASP A 144 -6.08 -12.94 -6.80
CA ASP A 144 -6.89 -13.82 -7.64
C ASP A 144 -6.96 -15.20 -6.98
N ALA A 145 -8.15 -15.56 -6.48
CA ALA A 145 -8.35 -16.84 -5.79
C ALA A 145 -8.26 -18.04 -6.74
N ARG A 146 -8.55 -17.87 -8.04
CA ARG A 146 -8.51 -18.91 -9.06
C ARG A 146 -7.07 -19.30 -9.40
N THR A 147 -6.23 -18.31 -9.69
CA THR A 147 -4.82 -18.54 -10.05
C THR A 147 -3.90 -18.62 -8.83
N ARG A 148 -4.40 -18.24 -7.66
CA ARG A 148 -3.64 -18.13 -6.41
C ARG A 148 -2.53 -17.08 -6.49
N ALA A 149 -2.63 -16.12 -7.41
CA ALA A 149 -1.71 -15.02 -7.58
C ALA A 149 -2.10 -13.82 -6.73
N CYS A 150 -1.10 -13.03 -6.33
CA CYS A 150 -1.33 -11.77 -5.64
C CYS A 150 -0.31 -10.70 -6.03
N ALA A 151 -0.64 -9.45 -5.74
CA ALA A 151 0.20 -8.29 -5.99
C ALA A 151 0.12 -7.26 -4.87
N ALA A 152 1.23 -6.55 -4.64
CA ALA A 152 1.30 -5.35 -3.82
C ALA A 152 1.80 -4.18 -4.68
N VAL A 153 1.08 -3.06 -4.65
CA VAL A 153 1.27 -1.91 -5.55
C VAL A 153 1.40 -0.62 -4.74
N HIS A 154 2.42 0.17 -5.05
CA HIS A 154 2.61 1.52 -4.55
C HIS A 154 2.15 2.51 -5.63
N ALA A 155 0.99 3.13 -5.44
CA ALA A 155 0.39 4.08 -6.36
C ALA A 155 0.46 5.51 -5.82
N GLY A 156 1.63 6.14 -5.90
CA GLY A 156 1.75 7.60 -5.78
C GLY A 156 1.12 8.29 -7.00
N TRP A 157 1.00 9.62 -7.01
CA TRP A 157 0.36 10.33 -8.11
C TRP A 157 1.00 10.06 -9.48
N ARG A 158 2.34 9.90 -9.55
CA ARG A 158 3.05 9.53 -10.79
C ARG A 158 2.73 8.11 -11.24
N GLY A 159 2.72 7.15 -10.30
CA GLY A 159 2.34 5.76 -10.57
C GLY A 159 0.88 5.63 -11.00
N THR A 160 -0.03 6.37 -10.35
CA THR A 160 -1.45 6.43 -10.72
C THR A 160 -1.62 7.01 -12.13
N LEU A 161 -0.92 8.11 -12.45
CA LEU A 161 -0.92 8.71 -13.78
C LEU A 161 -0.36 7.76 -14.85
N ALA A 162 0.68 6.99 -14.50
CA ALA A 162 1.28 5.98 -15.37
C ALA A 162 0.52 4.63 -15.36
N THR A 163 -0.67 4.58 -14.73
CA THR A 163 -1.58 3.43 -14.66
C THR A 163 -0.94 2.17 -14.09
N ILE A 164 -0.23 2.30 -12.96
CA ILE A 164 0.51 1.18 -12.35
C ILE A 164 -0.39 -0.02 -11.99
N VAL A 165 -1.64 0.21 -11.59
CA VAL A 165 -2.59 -0.88 -11.30
C VAL A 165 -2.94 -1.66 -12.57
N ALA A 166 -3.06 -0.99 -13.73
CA ALA A 166 -3.27 -1.64 -15.02
C ALA A 166 -2.09 -2.52 -15.41
N ARG A 167 -0.87 -1.97 -15.34
CA ARG A 167 0.35 -2.73 -15.62
C ARG A 167 0.54 -3.93 -14.71
N THR A 168 0.10 -3.80 -13.44
CA THR A 168 0.14 -4.92 -12.50
C THR A 168 -0.82 -6.03 -12.91
N LEU A 169 -2.06 -5.70 -13.29
CA LEU A 169 -3.03 -6.68 -13.78
C LEU A 169 -2.61 -7.30 -15.11
N GLU A 170 -2.05 -6.52 -16.03
CA GLU A 170 -1.47 -7.02 -17.29
C GLU A 170 -0.37 -8.06 -17.02
N GLN A 171 0.52 -7.79 -16.06
CA GLN A 171 1.54 -8.76 -15.67
C GLN A 171 0.93 -9.99 -14.99
N MET A 172 -0.06 -9.83 -14.10
CA MET A 172 -0.75 -10.97 -13.48
C MET A 172 -1.47 -11.81 -14.52
N ALA A 173 -2.06 -11.20 -15.55
CA ALA A 173 -2.66 -11.91 -16.67
C ALA A 173 -1.62 -12.70 -17.48
N ALA A 174 -0.52 -12.07 -17.85
CA ALA A 174 0.55 -12.67 -18.65
C ALA A 174 1.26 -13.84 -17.91
N GLU A 175 1.55 -13.67 -16.63
CA GLU A 175 2.34 -14.64 -15.86
C GLU A 175 1.51 -15.75 -15.22
N PHE A 176 0.26 -15.47 -14.87
CA PHE A 176 -0.57 -16.38 -14.08
C PHE A 176 -1.92 -16.72 -14.74
N GLY A 177 -2.30 -16.02 -15.81
CA GLY A 177 -3.61 -16.15 -16.43
C GLY A 177 -4.73 -15.52 -15.59
N THR A 178 -4.43 -14.51 -14.78
CA THR A 178 -5.43 -13.76 -14.00
C THR A 178 -6.36 -13.00 -14.94
N GLU A 179 -7.65 -13.15 -14.75
CA GLU A 179 -8.67 -12.32 -15.39
C GLU A 179 -9.13 -11.23 -14.42
N ALA A 180 -9.28 -10.00 -14.90
CA ALA A 180 -9.65 -8.87 -14.06
C ALA A 180 -10.98 -9.11 -13.30
N ALA A 181 -11.94 -9.78 -13.93
CA ALA A 181 -13.22 -10.12 -13.31
C ALA A 181 -13.11 -11.08 -12.11
N ASP A 182 -12.04 -11.90 -12.07
CA ASP A 182 -11.77 -12.84 -10.96
C ASP A 182 -11.00 -12.19 -9.81
N ALA A 183 -10.35 -11.05 -10.08
CA ALA A 183 -9.52 -10.36 -9.11
C ALA A 183 -10.35 -9.64 -8.03
N THR A 184 -9.78 -9.56 -6.85
CA THR A 184 -10.27 -8.79 -5.71
C THR A 184 -9.17 -7.84 -5.26
N ALA A 185 -9.49 -6.58 -5.02
CA ALA A 185 -8.53 -5.58 -4.63
C ALA A 185 -8.89 -4.89 -3.31
N ALA A 186 -7.88 -4.52 -2.52
CA ALA A 186 -8.05 -3.63 -1.39
C ALA A 186 -7.11 -2.42 -1.52
N ILE A 187 -7.69 -1.23 -1.38
CA ILE A 187 -7.01 0.06 -1.40
C ILE A 187 -6.86 0.51 0.05
N GLY A 188 -5.62 0.61 0.53
CA GLY A 188 -5.33 0.89 1.92
C GLY A 188 -5.35 2.37 2.29
N PRO A 189 -5.03 2.69 3.58
CA PRO A 189 -4.94 4.07 4.07
C PRO A 189 -3.93 4.89 3.27
N ALA A 190 -4.33 6.12 2.91
CA ALA A 190 -3.54 7.04 2.09
C ALA A 190 -3.92 8.51 2.40
N ALA A 191 -3.19 9.47 1.86
CA ALA A 191 -3.65 10.85 1.81
C ALA A 191 -4.88 10.92 0.88
N ARG A 192 -6.02 11.34 1.43
CA ARG A 192 -7.32 11.35 0.73
C ARG A 192 -7.67 12.74 0.21
N GLY A 193 -8.70 12.80 -0.61
CA GLY A 193 -9.29 14.04 -1.13
C GLY A 193 -9.81 15.02 -0.07
N CYS A 194 -9.77 14.69 1.22
CA CYS A 194 -10.03 15.63 2.31
C CYS A 194 -8.81 16.50 2.68
N CYS A 195 -7.59 16.08 2.34
CA CYS A 195 -6.33 16.69 2.80
C CYS A 195 -5.24 16.82 1.74
N TYR A 196 -5.28 16.02 0.67
CA TYR A 196 -4.17 15.94 -0.27
C TYR A 196 -4.26 17.04 -1.33
N GLU A 197 -3.76 18.24 -1.00
CA GLU A 197 -3.69 19.36 -1.94
C GLU A 197 -2.49 19.24 -2.88
N VAL A 198 -2.74 19.45 -4.17
CA VAL A 198 -1.75 19.43 -5.27
C VAL A 198 -1.83 20.71 -6.10
N GLY A 199 -0.75 21.04 -6.80
CA GLY A 199 -0.69 22.20 -7.68
C GLY A 199 -1.10 21.88 -9.12
N HIS A 200 -1.09 22.91 -9.96
CA HIS A 200 -1.49 22.86 -11.37
C HIS A 200 -0.72 21.80 -12.19
N GLU A 201 0.55 21.52 -11.83
CA GLU A 201 1.36 20.48 -12.49
C GLU A 201 0.64 19.12 -12.47
N VAL A 202 0.17 18.69 -11.29
CA VAL A 202 -0.52 17.42 -11.13
C VAL A 202 -1.90 17.47 -11.79
N ILE A 203 -2.64 18.56 -11.59
CA ILE A 203 -3.99 18.74 -12.15
C ILE A 203 -3.94 18.61 -13.68
N ASN A 204 -3.04 19.34 -14.35
CA ASN A 204 -2.91 19.33 -15.80
C ASN A 204 -2.48 17.96 -16.32
N ALA A 205 -1.51 17.31 -15.68
CA ALA A 205 -1.08 15.97 -16.06
C ALA A 205 -2.21 14.93 -16.02
N PHE A 206 -3.11 15.03 -15.01
CA PHE A 206 -4.27 14.15 -14.95
C PHE A 206 -5.31 14.47 -16.02
N ARG A 207 -5.58 15.77 -16.29
CA ARG A 207 -6.50 16.20 -17.34
C ARG A 207 -6.06 15.80 -18.76
N GLU A 208 -4.76 15.80 -19.00
CA GLU A 208 -4.18 15.32 -20.26
C GLU A 208 -4.31 13.80 -20.44
N LYS A 209 -4.44 13.06 -19.34
CA LYS A 209 -4.41 11.59 -19.35
C LYS A 209 -5.78 10.94 -19.23
N PHE A 210 -6.70 11.53 -18.48
CA PHE A 210 -7.98 10.93 -18.13
C PHE A 210 -9.14 11.86 -18.47
N ASP A 211 -10.13 11.36 -19.22
CA ASP A 211 -11.30 12.13 -19.65
C ASP A 211 -12.16 12.62 -18.48
N ASN A 212 -12.19 11.85 -17.39
CA ASN A 212 -12.95 12.16 -16.15
C ASN A 212 -12.10 12.78 -15.05
N ALA A 213 -10.93 13.36 -15.39
CA ALA A 213 -9.98 13.86 -14.39
C ALA A 213 -10.58 14.88 -13.43
N ASP A 214 -11.48 15.77 -13.90
CA ASP A 214 -12.07 16.82 -13.07
C ASP A 214 -12.88 16.25 -11.89
N ASP A 215 -13.45 15.06 -12.01
CA ASP A 215 -14.16 14.37 -10.93
C ASP A 215 -13.27 13.95 -9.77
N LEU A 216 -11.95 13.90 -9.99
CA LEU A 216 -10.95 13.53 -9.00
C LEU A 216 -10.48 14.73 -8.16
N PHE A 217 -10.83 15.96 -8.60
CA PHE A 217 -10.33 17.18 -8.00
C PHE A 217 -11.42 18.02 -7.36
N LYS A 218 -11.11 18.61 -6.22
CA LYS A 218 -11.92 19.65 -5.59
C LYS A 218 -11.07 20.91 -5.45
N ALA A 219 -11.42 21.98 -6.19
CA ALA A 219 -10.69 23.24 -6.17
C ALA A 219 -10.59 23.81 -4.74
N THR A 220 -9.42 24.38 -4.39
CA THR A 220 -9.15 25.01 -3.10
C THR A 220 -8.78 26.47 -3.26
N ARG A 221 -7.66 26.77 -3.84
CA ARG A 221 -7.15 28.12 -4.14
C ARG A 221 -6.63 28.16 -5.58
N GLU A 222 -6.33 29.33 -6.09
CA GLU A 222 -5.87 29.48 -7.47
C GLU A 222 -4.70 28.52 -7.77
N GLY A 223 -4.86 27.76 -8.86
CA GLY A 223 -3.89 26.73 -9.31
C GLY A 223 -3.76 25.50 -8.42
N HIS A 224 -4.62 25.30 -7.42
CA HIS A 224 -4.54 24.17 -6.49
C HIS A 224 -5.88 23.45 -6.31
N ALA A 225 -5.83 22.16 -6.05
CA ALA A 225 -7.00 21.35 -5.75
C ALA A 225 -6.65 20.19 -4.79
N LEU A 226 -7.62 19.72 -4.04
CA LEU A 226 -7.55 18.43 -3.37
C LEU A 226 -7.75 17.32 -4.41
N VAL A 227 -6.96 16.26 -4.34
CA VAL A 227 -7.07 15.10 -5.25
C VAL A 227 -7.39 13.82 -4.48
N ASP A 228 -8.27 12.98 -5.03
CA ASP A 228 -8.59 11.66 -4.50
C ASP A 228 -7.91 10.56 -5.32
N LEU A 229 -6.68 10.18 -4.92
CA LEU A 229 -5.94 9.11 -5.59
C LEU A 229 -6.48 7.70 -5.28
N GLN A 230 -7.16 7.49 -4.13
CA GLN A 230 -7.84 6.21 -3.87
C GLN A 230 -8.96 6.01 -4.90
N ARG A 231 -9.78 7.04 -5.14
CA ARG A 231 -10.82 7.03 -6.17
C ARG A 231 -10.22 6.81 -7.56
N ALA A 232 -9.15 7.52 -7.92
CA ALA A 232 -8.49 7.37 -9.21
C ALA A 232 -8.04 5.93 -9.49
N ASN A 233 -7.38 5.27 -8.52
CA ASN A 233 -6.97 3.87 -8.65
C ASN A 233 -8.17 2.92 -8.67
N ARG A 234 -9.22 3.19 -7.89
CA ARG A 234 -10.47 2.41 -7.91
C ARG A 234 -11.15 2.45 -9.28
N GLU A 235 -11.27 3.63 -9.88
CA GLU A 235 -11.87 3.81 -11.20
C GLU A 235 -11.05 3.11 -12.31
N GLN A 236 -9.72 3.16 -12.22
CA GLN A 236 -8.85 2.38 -13.13
C GLN A 236 -9.11 0.88 -13.01
N LEU A 237 -9.21 0.33 -11.80
CA LEU A 237 -9.51 -1.10 -11.59
C LEU A 237 -10.87 -1.48 -12.17
N ILE A 238 -11.89 -0.65 -12.01
CA ILE A 238 -13.23 -0.87 -12.60
C ILE A 238 -13.16 -0.86 -14.14
N THR A 239 -12.48 0.13 -14.72
CA THR A 239 -12.28 0.24 -16.18
C THR A 239 -11.59 -0.99 -16.77
N LEU A 240 -10.71 -1.64 -15.98
CA LEU A 240 -10.02 -2.87 -16.36
C LEU A 240 -10.87 -4.14 -16.21
N GLY A 241 -12.07 -4.02 -15.67
CA GLY A 241 -13.03 -5.12 -15.54
C GLY A 241 -13.13 -5.75 -14.15
N LEU A 242 -12.50 -5.18 -13.11
CA LEU A 242 -12.81 -5.61 -11.74
C LEU A 242 -14.22 -5.18 -11.36
N THR A 243 -14.95 -6.11 -10.76
CA THR A 243 -16.30 -5.85 -10.26
C THR A 243 -16.23 -4.84 -9.09
N PRO A 244 -17.02 -3.76 -9.09
CA PRO A 244 -16.97 -2.73 -8.05
C PRO A 244 -17.11 -3.26 -6.61
N GLU A 245 -17.87 -4.35 -6.42
CA GLU A 245 -18.11 -5.02 -5.14
C GLU A 245 -16.92 -5.84 -4.66
N ARG A 246 -15.93 -6.07 -5.53
CA ARG A 246 -14.64 -6.71 -5.20
C ARG A 246 -13.49 -5.72 -4.98
N ILE A 247 -13.80 -4.41 -4.93
CA ILE A 247 -12.81 -3.36 -4.67
C ILE A 247 -13.14 -2.69 -3.35
N TYR A 248 -12.40 -3.02 -2.32
CA TYR A 248 -12.54 -2.51 -0.96
C TYR A 248 -11.63 -1.31 -0.75
N THR A 249 -12.14 -0.21 -0.21
CA THR A 249 -11.35 1.01 0.03
C THR A 249 -11.41 1.39 1.49
N ALA A 250 -10.25 1.47 2.15
CA ALA A 250 -10.15 1.86 3.55
C ALA A 250 -10.56 3.34 3.72
N PRO A 251 -11.50 3.65 4.63
CA PRO A 251 -12.00 5.01 4.84
C PRO A 251 -11.06 5.88 5.69
N LEU A 252 -9.77 5.59 5.71
CA LEU A 252 -8.78 6.20 6.59
C LEU A 252 -7.81 7.10 5.83
N CYS A 253 -7.63 8.33 6.31
CA CYS A 253 -6.69 9.30 5.75
C CYS A 253 -5.42 9.38 6.60
N THR A 254 -4.24 9.15 6.01
CA THR A 254 -2.95 9.23 6.72
C THR A 254 -2.64 10.62 7.24
N MET A 255 -3.10 11.67 6.54
CA MET A 255 -2.89 13.06 6.94
C MET A 255 -3.84 13.52 8.06
N CYS A 256 -5.02 12.91 8.21
CA CYS A 256 -5.97 13.19 9.28
C CYS A 256 -5.67 12.39 10.55
N ARG A 257 -5.14 11.17 10.39
CA ARG A 257 -4.90 10.22 11.46
C ARG A 257 -3.40 9.97 11.65
N THR A 258 -2.65 11.05 11.92
CA THR A 258 -1.20 10.98 12.23
C THR A 258 -0.92 10.28 13.56
N ASP A 259 -1.92 10.09 14.39
CA ASP A 259 -1.89 9.20 15.55
C ASP A 259 -1.74 7.72 15.16
N LEU A 260 -2.29 7.31 14.01
CA LEU A 260 -2.23 5.94 13.50
C LEU A 260 -1.21 5.74 12.38
N PHE A 261 -0.94 6.77 11.58
CA PHE A 261 -0.17 6.63 10.34
C PHE A 261 0.98 7.63 10.23
N PHE A 262 2.05 7.24 9.58
CA PHE A 262 3.04 8.18 9.09
C PHE A 262 2.49 8.96 7.91
N SER A 263 2.78 10.26 7.87
CA SER A 263 2.44 11.15 6.76
C SER A 263 3.65 11.95 6.32
N TYR A 264 4.12 11.69 5.10
CA TYR A 264 5.22 12.45 4.52
C TYR A 264 4.89 13.94 4.41
N ARG A 265 3.69 14.26 3.95
CA ARG A 265 3.22 15.64 3.74
C ARG A 265 3.16 16.43 5.04
N ARG A 266 2.76 15.80 6.15
CA ARG A 266 2.66 16.43 7.46
C ARG A 266 4.01 16.48 8.16
N GLU A 267 4.70 15.35 8.28
CA GLU A 267 5.87 15.20 9.15
C GLU A 267 7.17 15.72 8.53
N LYS A 268 7.35 15.60 7.21
CA LYS A 268 8.55 16.15 6.54
C LYS A 268 8.72 17.64 6.78
N ARG A 269 7.62 18.39 6.85
CA ARG A 269 7.65 19.84 7.12
C ARG A 269 7.96 20.18 8.58
N THR A 270 7.49 19.35 9.53
CA THR A 270 7.61 19.62 10.97
C THR A 270 8.84 18.97 11.59
N HIS A 271 9.25 17.80 11.11
CA HIS A 271 10.33 17.00 11.71
C HIS A 271 11.49 16.71 10.77
N GLY A 272 11.44 17.18 9.51
CA GLY A 272 12.46 16.91 8.49
C GLY A 272 12.53 15.47 8.00
N ARG A 273 11.84 14.53 8.67
CA ARG A 273 11.79 13.10 8.34
C ARG A 273 10.44 12.49 8.72
N THR A 274 10.14 11.30 8.20
CA THR A 274 8.97 10.50 8.55
C THR A 274 9.30 9.03 8.40
N GLY A 275 8.60 8.15 9.11
CA GLY A 275 8.66 6.70 8.91
C GLY A 275 7.90 6.24 7.67
N ARG A 276 7.87 4.92 7.48
CA ARG A 276 7.09 4.27 6.41
C ARG A 276 6.17 3.22 6.99
N LEU A 277 4.97 3.22 6.48
CA LEU A 277 4.00 2.13 6.61
C LEU A 277 4.36 1.02 5.63
N LEU A 278 3.92 -0.20 5.90
CA LEU A 278 4.08 -1.35 5.03
C LEU A 278 2.71 -1.98 4.77
N SER A 279 2.40 -2.17 3.49
CA SER A 279 1.20 -2.88 3.06
C SER A 279 1.61 -4.19 2.43
N VAL A 280 1.04 -5.30 2.90
CA VAL A 280 1.47 -6.64 2.51
C VAL A 280 0.33 -7.53 2.05
N ILE A 281 0.67 -8.47 1.17
CA ILE A 281 -0.20 -9.58 0.76
C ILE A 281 0.61 -10.82 0.43
N GLY A 282 0.09 -11.98 0.78
CA GLY A 282 0.66 -13.28 0.44
C GLY A 282 -0.32 -14.42 0.72
N LYS A 283 0.09 -15.67 0.45
CA LYS A 283 -0.72 -16.85 0.72
C LYS A 283 0.08 -17.93 1.44
N ILE A 284 -0.61 -18.78 2.21
CA ILE A 284 0.04 -19.89 2.94
C ILE A 284 0.30 -21.07 2.00
N LYS A 285 -0.65 -21.41 1.14
CA LYS A 285 -0.63 -22.55 0.21
C LYS A 285 -0.94 -22.11 -1.20
#